data_3d64a421b68936bd1b7e1177048028b6
#
_entry.id   3d64a421b68936bd1b7e1177048028b6
#
_cell.length_a   1.000
_cell.length_b   1.000
_cell.length_c   1.000
_cell.angle_alpha   90.00
_cell.angle_beta   90.00
_cell.angle_gamma   90.00
#
_symmetry.space_group_name_H-M   'P 1'
#
loop_
_entity.id
_entity.type
_entity.pdbx_description
1 polymer ?
#
loop_
_entity_poly.entity_id
_entity_poly.type
_entity_poly.pdbx_seq_one_letter_code
_entity_poly.pdbx_strand_id
1 'polypeptide(L)'
;LHYPLRRQRQMCIRDSLRESNVNSIAVDEAHCVSQWGHDFRPDYLNIGKLRRSLGVPLSAFTATADNDTQQEIIERLFDGVTPKTFLRGFDRPNIFLSFVPKDKPRRQIMDFVQQRKGQSGIVYCGTRAKTETLSQALKDAGYISCYYHGGMASDDRRVVESRFAIEESLIVVATLAFGMGVDKPDIRWVVHADLPKSIESYYQEIGRAGRDGGRAETLTLYGADDIRFRRNQIDEGLAPAPRKSADHGRLNALLGLAEALKCRRLNLLGYFGESDIKCGNCDLCDL
;
A
#
# COMPACT_ATOMS: atom_id res chain seq x y z
N LEU A 1 -21.00 14.20 18.27
CA LEU A 1 -20.29 15.40 18.78
C LEU A 1 -19.11 15.86 17.93
N HIS A 2 -18.65 15.12 16.89
CA HIS A 2 -17.49 15.50 16.06
C HIS A 2 -17.82 16.17 14.72
N TYR A 3 -19.07 16.16 14.27
CA TYR A 3 -19.45 16.66 12.95
C TYR A 3 -19.33 18.20 12.80
N PRO A 4 -19.74 19.02 13.78
CA PRO A 4 -19.63 20.49 13.67
C PRO A 4 -18.18 20.97 13.62
N LEU A 5 -17.30 20.42 14.47
CA LEU A 5 -15.87 20.78 14.53
C LEU A 5 -15.11 20.45 13.26
N ARG A 6 -15.43 19.31 12.60
CA ARG A 6 -14.82 18.92 11.33
C ARG A 6 -15.24 19.87 10.21
N ARG A 7 -16.51 20.25 10.14
CA ARG A 7 -17.03 21.22 9.15
C ARG A 7 -16.43 22.61 9.37
N GLN A 8 -16.31 23.06 10.60
CA GLN A 8 -15.68 24.32 10.94
C GLN A 8 -14.20 24.36 10.57
N ARG A 9 -13.45 23.27 10.84
CA ARG A 9 -12.05 23.14 10.42
C ARG A 9 -11.87 23.16 8.90
N GLN A 10 -12.74 22.51 8.15
CA GLN A 10 -12.72 22.55 6.69
C GLN A 10 -13.00 23.95 6.13
N MET A 11 -13.92 24.71 6.77
CA MET A 11 -14.17 26.11 6.39
C MET A 11 -12.94 26.97 6.64
N CYS A 12 -12.33 26.91 7.82
CA CYS A 12 -11.10 27.66 8.12
C CYS A 12 -9.96 27.37 7.16
N ILE A 13 -9.75 26.11 6.78
CA ILE A 13 -8.71 25.72 5.79
C ILE A 13 -9.02 26.35 4.43
N ARG A 14 -10.27 26.31 3.96
CA ARG A 14 -10.66 26.88 2.68
C ARG A 14 -10.50 28.41 2.65
N ASP A 15 -10.85 29.07 3.74
CA ASP A 15 -10.71 30.53 3.85
C ASP A 15 -9.23 30.92 3.89
N SER A 16 -8.41 30.22 4.68
CA SER A 16 -6.96 30.41 4.70
C SER A 16 -6.31 30.19 3.32
N LEU A 17 -6.76 29.16 2.57
CA LEU A 17 -6.25 28.93 1.20
C LEU A 17 -6.68 30.02 0.21
N ARG A 18 -7.86 30.65 0.39
CA ARG A 18 -8.29 31.78 -0.44
C ARG A 18 -7.51 33.06 -0.16
N GLU A 19 -7.15 33.27 1.11
CA GLU A 19 -6.33 34.41 1.54
C GLU A 19 -4.85 34.23 1.18
N SER A 20 -4.42 32.97 0.98
CA SER A 20 -3.06 32.64 0.56
C SER A 20 -2.93 32.74 -0.96
N ASN A 21 -1.77 33.15 -1.43
CA ASN A 21 -1.47 33.20 -2.87
C ASN A 21 -1.15 31.79 -3.41
N VAL A 22 -2.16 30.94 -3.50
CA VAL A 22 -2.02 29.55 -4.00
C VAL A 22 -1.88 29.60 -5.52
N ASN A 23 -0.78 29.07 -6.04
CA ASN A 23 -0.50 29.03 -7.48
C ASN A 23 -0.84 27.71 -8.16
N SER A 24 -0.89 26.62 -7.42
CA SER A 24 -1.24 25.28 -7.93
C SER A 24 -1.68 24.35 -6.82
N ILE A 25 -2.36 23.27 -7.18
CA ILE A 25 -2.75 22.18 -6.27
C ILE A 25 -2.06 20.89 -6.74
N ALA A 26 -1.35 20.22 -5.86
CA ALA A 26 -0.85 18.88 -6.06
C ALA A 26 -1.68 17.88 -5.22
N VAL A 27 -2.26 16.88 -5.85
CA VAL A 27 -3.06 15.83 -5.20
C VAL A 27 -2.28 14.54 -5.26
N ASP A 28 -1.79 14.10 -4.10
CA ASP A 28 -1.20 12.77 -3.96
C ASP A 28 -2.29 11.73 -3.68
N GLU A 29 -2.00 10.46 -4.02
CA GLU A 29 -2.95 9.34 -3.89
C GLU A 29 -4.31 9.66 -4.56
N ALA A 30 -4.27 10.23 -5.77
CA ALA A 30 -5.47 10.69 -6.48
C ALA A 30 -6.51 9.56 -6.72
N HIS A 31 -6.09 8.29 -6.73
CA HIS A 31 -6.98 7.15 -6.78
C HIS A 31 -8.02 7.11 -5.64
N CYS A 32 -7.75 7.82 -4.53
CA CYS A 32 -8.71 7.94 -3.41
C CYS A 32 -10.00 8.68 -3.80
N VAL A 33 -10.05 9.36 -4.96
CA VAL A 33 -11.27 9.98 -5.45
C VAL A 33 -12.25 8.97 -6.04
N SER A 34 -11.77 7.80 -6.47
CA SER A 34 -12.58 6.75 -7.08
C SER A 34 -13.45 6.04 -6.03
N GLN A 35 -14.76 6.10 -6.24
CA GLN A 35 -15.74 5.40 -5.39
C GLN A 35 -15.58 3.88 -5.45
N TRP A 36 -15.07 3.38 -6.54
CA TRP A 36 -14.82 1.97 -6.79
C TRP A 36 -13.36 1.58 -6.51
N GLY A 37 -12.46 2.55 -6.32
CA GLY A 37 -11.05 2.37 -6.00
C GLY A 37 -10.83 1.64 -4.66
N HIS A 38 -9.68 1.07 -4.46
CA HIS A 38 -9.34 0.25 -3.27
C HIS A 38 -9.23 1.05 -1.95
N ASP A 39 -9.08 2.39 -2.02
CA ASP A 39 -8.94 3.29 -0.85
C ASP A 39 -9.78 4.57 -1.03
N PHE A 40 -11.08 4.41 -1.29
CA PHE A 40 -11.97 5.55 -1.47
C PHE A 40 -12.05 6.43 -0.21
N ARG A 41 -11.84 7.72 -0.41
CA ARG A 41 -11.94 8.76 0.64
C ARG A 41 -12.92 9.85 0.21
N PRO A 42 -14.12 9.94 0.84
CA PRO A 42 -15.13 10.92 0.44
C PRO A 42 -14.65 12.37 0.42
N ASP A 43 -13.68 12.73 1.27
CA ASP A 43 -13.13 14.09 1.33
C ASP A 43 -12.39 14.48 0.03
N TYR A 44 -11.85 13.51 -0.74
CA TYR A 44 -11.20 13.76 -2.03
C TYR A 44 -12.17 14.32 -3.08
N LEU A 45 -13.46 14.01 -2.99
CA LEU A 45 -14.50 14.60 -3.86
C LEU A 45 -14.62 16.13 -3.72
N ASN A 46 -14.13 16.69 -2.60
CA ASN A 46 -14.14 18.14 -2.39
C ASN A 46 -12.96 18.86 -3.04
N ILE A 47 -11.92 18.14 -3.47
CA ILE A 47 -10.72 18.73 -4.07
C ILE A 47 -11.05 19.40 -5.41
N GLY A 48 -11.87 18.77 -6.26
CA GLY A 48 -12.33 19.38 -7.51
C GLY A 48 -13.10 20.68 -7.28
N LYS A 49 -13.95 20.74 -6.22
CA LYS A 49 -14.64 21.98 -5.82
C LYS A 49 -13.67 23.07 -5.35
N LEU A 50 -12.65 22.68 -4.59
CA LEU A 50 -11.62 23.60 -4.12
C LEU A 50 -10.83 24.18 -5.29
N ARG A 51 -10.39 23.35 -6.24
CA ARG A 51 -9.71 23.78 -7.46
C ARG A 51 -10.52 24.85 -8.21
N ARG A 52 -11.81 24.60 -8.45
CA ARG A 52 -12.70 25.56 -9.11
C ARG A 52 -12.79 26.88 -8.35
N SER A 53 -12.86 26.82 -7.02
CA SER A 53 -12.99 28.02 -6.19
C SER A 53 -11.72 28.87 -6.13
N LEU A 54 -10.55 28.27 -6.35
CA LEU A 54 -9.26 28.95 -6.37
C LEU A 54 -8.83 29.34 -7.79
N GLY A 55 -9.37 28.71 -8.83
CA GLY A 55 -9.04 29.01 -10.23
C GLY A 55 -7.61 28.64 -10.62
N VAL A 56 -6.99 27.66 -9.94
CA VAL A 56 -5.58 27.31 -10.13
C VAL A 56 -5.40 25.95 -10.83
N PRO A 57 -4.23 25.73 -11.48
CA PRO A 57 -3.88 24.41 -12.04
C PRO A 57 -3.87 23.32 -10.98
N LEU A 58 -4.18 22.08 -11.41
CA LEU A 58 -4.13 20.88 -10.56
C LEU A 58 -3.27 19.82 -11.22
N SER A 59 -2.41 19.18 -10.43
CA SER A 59 -1.68 17.98 -10.78
C SER A 59 -2.12 16.83 -9.87
N ALA A 60 -2.45 15.68 -10.45
CA ALA A 60 -2.88 14.50 -9.73
C ALA A 60 -1.83 13.39 -9.87
N PHE A 61 -1.42 12.80 -8.76
CA PHE A 61 -0.42 11.75 -8.69
C PHE A 61 -1.02 10.50 -8.06
N THR A 62 -0.72 9.36 -8.64
CA THR A 62 -1.11 8.06 -8.06
C THR A 62 -0.17 6.96 -8.53
N ALA A 63 0.10 6.00 -7.66
CA ALA A 63 0.90 4.82 -7.98
C ALA A 63 0.06 3.66 -8.53
N THR A 64 -1.27 3.67 -8.31
CA THR A 64 -2.16 2.55 -8.60
C THR A 64 -3.48 3.08 -9.16
N ALA A 65 -3.58 3.20 -10.47
CA ALA A 65 -4.82 3.57 -11.13
C ALA A 65 -5.02 2.70 -12.37
N ASP A 66 -5.98 1.79 -12.30
CA ASP A 66 -6.53 1.11 -13.47
C ASP A 66 -7.30 2.10 -14.36
N ASN A 67 -7.74 1.66 -15.52
CA ASN A 67 -8.41 2.52 -16.51
C ASN A 67 -9.67 3.18 -15.93
N ASP A 68 -10.46 2.44 -15.15
CA ASP A 68 -11.70 2.94 -14.54
C ASP A 68 -11.38 4.03 -13.50
N THR A 69 -10.37 3.80 -12.66
CA THR A 69 -9.88 4.78 -11.69
C THR A 69 -9.33 6.03 -12.37
N GLN A 70 -8.57 5.88 -13.47
CA GLN A 70 -8.07 7.02 -14.25
C GLN A 70 -9.22 7.87 -14.80
N GLN A 71 -10.27 7.22 -15.32
CA GLN A 71 -11.44 7.92 -15.83
C GLN A 71 -12.16 8.70 -14.72
N GLU A 72 -12.36 8.09 -13.54
CA GLU A 72 -12.95 8.79 -12.40
C GLU A 72 -12.09 9.97 -11.90
N ILE A 73 -10.77 9.85 -11.91
CA ILE A 73 -9.85 10.96 -11.60
C ILE A 73 -10.10 12.12 -12.57
N ILE A 74 -10.19 11.85 -13.86
CA ILE A 74 -10.47 12.87 -14.90
C ILE A 74 -11.83 13.54 -14.65
N GLU A 75 -12.86 12.77 -14.41
CA GLU A 75 -14.21 13.30 -14.17
C GLU A 75 -14.30 14.13 -12.89
N ARG A 76 -13.72 13.64 -11.80
CA ARG A 76 -13.89 14.23 -10.45
C ARG A 76 -12.94 15.39 -10.17
N LEU A 77 -11.71 15.34 -10.66
CA LEU A 77 -10.68 16.35 -10.38
C LEU A 77 -10.49 17.34 -11.54
N PHE A 78 -10.77 16.93 -12.78
CA PHE A 78 -10.55 17.72 -13.99
C PHE A 78 -11.85 18.07 -14.74
N ASP A 79 -13.02 17.85 -14.14
CA ASP A 79 -14.33 18.17 -14.71
C ASP A 79 -14.57 17.49 -16.09
N GLY A 80 -14.05 16.29 -16.30
CA GLY A 80 -14.15 15.54 -17.55
C GLY A 80 -13.20 16.01 -18.67
N VAL A 81 -12.42 17.06 -18.42
CA VAL A 81 -11.39 17.51 -19.38
C VAL A 81 -10.13 16.66 -19.23
N THR A 82 -9.74 15.96 -20.29
CA THR A 82 -8.55 15.10 -20.29
C THR A 82 -7.29 15.95 -20.05
N PRO A 83 -6.58 15.74 -18.93
CA PRO A 83 -5.35 16.46 -18.64
C PRO A 83 -4.18 15.88 -19.45
N LYS A 84 -3.05 16.59 -19.47
CA LYS A 84 -1.81 16.00 -19.95
C LYS A 84 -1.40 14.87 -19.01
N THR A 85 -1.34 13.65 -19.53
CA THR A 85 -1.11 12.44 -18.74
C THR A 85 0.31 11.91 -18.99
N PHE A 86 0.99 11.53 -17.90
CA PHE A 86 2.30 10.90 -17.92
C PHE A 86 2.16 9.54 -17.24
N LEU A 87 2.24 8.48 -18.02
CA LEU A 87 2.22 7.11 -17.53
C LEU A 87 3.64 6.57 -17.51
N ARG A 88 4.07 6.07 -16.36
CA ARG A 88 5.26 5.23 -16.22
C ARG A 88 4.80 3.82 -15.92
N GLY A 89 5.51 2.83 -16.45
CA GLY A 89 5.19 1.43 -16.21
C GLY A 89 5.22 1.06 -14.72
N PHE A 90 4.49 0.01 -14.41
CA PHE A 90 4.42 -0.56 -13.05
C PHE A 90 5.58 -1.51 -12.76
N ASP A 91 6.41 -1.85 -13.76
CA ASP A 91 7.47 -2.84 -13.55
C ASP A 91 8.56 -2.34 -12.59
N ARG A 92 8.87 -3.19 -11.63
CA ARG A 92 9.95 -3.03 -10.67
C ARG A 92 10.89 -4.24 -10.79
N PRO A 93 11.74 -4.29 -11.83
CA PRO A 93 12.55 -5.47 -12.15
C PRO A 93 13.57 -5.81 -11.07
N ASN A 94 13.91 -4.86 -10.20
CA ASN A 94 14.81 -5.05 -9.07
C ASN A 94 14.18 -5.76 -7.85
N ILE A 95 12.86 -5.98 -7.84
CA ILE A 95 12.16 -6.62 -6.71
C ILE A 95 11.86 -8.08 -7.07
N PHE A 96 12.42 -9.02 -6.31
CA PHE A 96 12.09 -10.45 -6.43
C PHE A 96 10.74 -10.76 -5.79
N LEU A 97 9.86 -11.45 -6.50
CA LEU A 97 8.50 -11.77 -6.03
C LEU A 97 8.41 -13.25 -5.63
N SER A 98 7.98 -13.52 -4.39
CA SER A 98 7.69 -14.89 -3.97
C SER A 98 6.41 -15.01 -3.14
N PHE A 99 5.69 -16.10 -3.36
CA PHE A 99 4.48 -16.48 -2.62
C PHE A 99 4.63 -17.91 -2.10
N VAL A 100 4.42 -18.09 -0.81
CA VAL A 100 4.62 -19.39 -0.15
C VAL A 100 3.40 -19.72 0.70
N PRO A 101 2.84 -20.94 0.59
CA PRO A 101 1.81 -21.41 1.49
C PRO A 101 2.28 -21.39 2.95
N LYS A 102 1.41 -21.03 3.87
CA LYS A 102 1.70 -21.02 5.31
C LYS A 102 1.89 -22.43 5.84
N ASP A 103 3.09 -22.67 6.34
CA ASP A 103 3.41 -23.79 7.23
C ASP A 103 4.34 -23.28 8.32
N LYS A 104 3.83 -23.19 9.56
CA LYS A 104 4.58 -22.61 10.69
C LYS A 104 5.10 -21.18 10.36
N PRO A 105 4.21 -20.21 10.08
CA PRO A 105 4.55 -18.92 9.49
C PRO A 105 5.60 -18.15 10.29
N ARG A 106 5.63 -18.26 11.61
CA ARG A 106 6.67 -17.64 12.43
C ARG A 106 8.06 -18.19 12.05
N ARG A 107 8.20 -19.50 11.86
CA ARG A 107 9.46 -20.11 11.46
C ARG A 107 9.86 -19.68 10.04
N GLN A 108 8.92 -19.71 9.10
CA GLN A 108 9.17 -19.26 7.72
C GLN A 108 9.71 -17.82 7.68
N ILE A 109 9.13 -16.90 8.50
CA ILE A 109 9.60 -15.51 8.60
C ILE A 109 11.00 -15.44 9.22
N MET A 110 11.25 -16.20 10.30
CA MET A 110 12.56 -16.21 10.97
C MET A 110 13.66 -16.74 10.03
N ASP A 111 13.40 -17.82 9.30
CA ASP A 111 14.33 -18.41 8.34
C ASP A 111 14.63 -17.43 7.20
N PHE A 112 13.60 -16.70 6.72
CA PHE A 112 13.76 -15.65 5.70
C PHE A 112 14.64 -14.49 6.19
N VAL A 113 14.37 -13.98 7.40
CA VAL A 113 15.11 -12.86 8.01
C VAL A 113 16.55 -13.25 8.31
N GLN A 114 16.78 -14.50 8.75
CA GLN A 114 18.12 -15.00 9.07
C GLN A 114 19.07 -14.94 7.87
N GLN A 115 18.56 -15.24 6.68
CA GLN A 115 19.34 -15.16 5.43
C GLN A 115 19.66 -13.72 5.00
N ARG A 116 19.01 -12.72 5.62
CA ARG A 116 19.08 -11.28 5.29
C ARG A 116 19.53 -10.44 6.48
N LYS A 117 20.34 -11.05 7.36
CA LYS A 117 20.89 -10.39 8.55
C LYS A 117 21.64 -9.11 8.15
N GLY A 118 21.43 -8.04 8.87
CA GLY A 118 22.04 -6.74 8.60
C GLY A 118 21.31 -5.89 7.57
N GLN A 119 20.15 -6.31 7.08
CA GLN A 119 19.34 -5.55 6.12
C GLN A 119 18.06 -5.01 6.76
N SER A 120 17.69 -3.78 6.38
CA SER A 120 16.39 -3.21 6.76
C SER A 120 15.25 -3.83 5.99
N GLY A 121 14.15 -4.11 6.69
CA GLY A 121 12.96 -4.67 6.09
C GLY A 121 11.67 -4.40 6.84
N ILE A 122 10.56 -4.73 6.19
CA ILE A 122 9.22 -4.54 6.74
C ILE A 122 8.49 -5.89 6.75
N VAL A 123 7.81 -6.20 7.87
CA VAL A 123 6.89 -7.34 7.98
C VAL A 123 5.46 -6.82 8.16
N TYR A 124 4.60 -7.04 7.20
CA TYR A 124 3.19 -6.67 7.29
C TYR A 124 2.34 -7.76 7.94
N CYS A 125 1.56 -7.37 8.94
CA CYS A 125 0.64 -8.24 9.69
C CYS A 125 -0.79 -7.74 9.61
N GLY A 126 -1.75 -8.66 9.64
CA GLY A 126 -3.19 -8.35 9.58
C GLY A 126 -3.77 -7.73 10.85
N THR A 127 -3.14 -7.92 12.02
CA THR A 127 -3.63 -7.45 13.31
C THR A 127 -2.55 -6.76 14.15
N ARG A 128 -2.98 -5.87 15.05
CA ARG A 128 -2.10 -5.15 16.00
C ARG A 128 -1.34 -6.12 16.90
N ALA A 129 -2.05 -7.03 17.57
CA ALA A 129 -1.46 -8.00 18.47
C ALA A 129 -0.37 -8.85 17.79
N LYS A 130 -0.57 -9.23 16.52
CA LYS A 130 0.42 -9.98 15.76
C LYS A 130 1.67 -9.15 15.48
N THR A 131 1.55 -7.83 15.27
CA THR A 131 2.73 -6.96 15.08
C THR A 131 3.60 -6.92 16.34
N GLU A 132 2.99 -6.78 17.50
CA GLU A 132 3.68 -6.73 18.78
C GLU A 132 4.37 -8.07 19.10
N THR A 133 3.62 -9.18 18.99
CA THR A 133 4.12 -10.52 19.27
C THR A 133 5.29 -10.92 18.35
N LEU A 134 5.18 -10.63 17.05
CA LEU A 134 6.21 -10.97 16.09
C LEU A 134 7.45 -10.07 16.23
N SER A 135 7.27 -8.77 16.50
CA SER A 135 8.39 -7.87 16.80
C SER A 135 9.14 -8.31 18.05
N GLN A 136 8.43 -8.75 19.11
CA GLN A 136 9.08 -9.28 20.30
C GLN A 136 9.87 -10.56 19.99
N ALA A 137 9.27 -11.44 19.19
CA ALA A 137 9.95 -12.68 18.80
C ALA A 137 11.24 -12.44 17.98
N LEU A 138 11.27 -11.41 17.14
CA LEU A 138 12.47 -10.99 16.42
C LEU A 138 13.53 -10.42 17.37
N LYS A 139 13.14 -9.63 18.37
CA LYS A 139 14.04 -9.11 19.41
C LYS A 139 14.66 -10.25 20.22
N ASP A 140 13.85 -11.23 20.64
CA ASP A 140 14.30 -12.41 21.40
C ASP A 140 15.31 -13.25 20.60
N ALA A 141 15.21 -13.20 19.26
CA ALA A 141 16.17 -13.83 18.35
C ALA A 141 17.39 -12.95 18.01
N GLY A 142 17.55 -11.79 18.66
CA GLY A 142 18.70 -10.90 18.52
C GLY A 142 18.64 -9.91 17.35
N TYR A 143 17.47 -9.70 16.74
CA TYR A 143 17.29 -8.68 15.70
C TYR A 143 16.86 -7.33 16.27
N ILE A 144 17.28 -6.24 15.64
CA ILE A 144 16.76 -4.91 15.94
C ILE A 144 15.37 -4.80 15.32
N SER A 145 14.33 -4.78 16.14
CA SER A 145 12.95 -4.76 15.66
C SER A 145 12.10 -3.77 16.45
N CYS A 146 11.10 -3.20 15.79
CA CYS A 146 10.02 -2.44 16.42
C CYS A 146 8.69 -2.80 15.76
N TYR A 147 7.59 -2.57 16.48
CA TYR A 147 6.24 -2.70 15.91
C TYR A 147 5.66 -1.34 15.59
N TYR A 148 4.69 -1.32 14.66
CA TYR A 148 3.96 -0.11 14.26
C TYR A 148 2.51 -0.42 13.89
N HIS A 149 1.57 0.26 14.51
CA HIS A 149 0.15 0.15 14.16
C HIS A 149 -0.65 1.39 14.60
N GLY A 150 -1.83 1.57 14.03
CA GLY A 150 -2.69 2.74 14.29
C GLY A 150 -3.22 2.87 15.72
N GLY A 151 -3.02 1.88 16.60
CA GLY A 151 -3.37 1.94 18.02
C GLY A 151 -2.29 2.56 18.91
N MET A 152 -1.08 2.83 18.38
CA MET A 152 0.00 3.50 19.11
C MET A 152 -0.27 5.00 19.25
N ALA A 153 0.29 5.62 20.29
CA ALA A 153 0.29 7.06 20.42
C ALA A 153 1.03 7.72 19.23
N SER A 154 0.64 8.96 18.90
CA SER A 154 1.21 9.68 17.75
C SER A 154 2.73 9.85 17.88
N ASP A 155 3.21 10.13 19.08
CA ASP A 155 4.63 10.38 19.34
C ASP A 155 5.44 9.09 19.23
N ASP A 156 4.93 7.95 19.72
CA ASP A 156 5.57 6.65 19.57
C ASP A 156 5.70 6.27 18.09
N ARG A 157 4.67 6.55 17.29
CA ARG A 157 4.71 6.32 15.85
C ARG A 157 5.80 7.14 15.17
N ARG A 158 5.92 8.43 15.52
CA ARG A 158 6.98 9.31 14.99
C ARG A 158 8.38 8.83 15.37
N VAL A 159 8.56 8.32 16.59
CA VAL A 159 9.82 7.72 17.01
C VAL A 159 10.20 6.53 16.13
N VAL A 160 9.25 5.60 15.87
CA VAL A 160 9.50 4.46 14.99
C VAL A 160 9.83 4.91 13.56
N GLU A 161 9.07 5.87 13.01
CA GLU A 161 9.30 6.43 11.68
C GLU A 161 10.70 7.06 11.56
N SER A 162 11.09 7.89 12.53
CA SER A 162 12.40 8.54 12.57
C SER A 162 13.54 7.52 12.68
N ARG A 163 13.39 6.52 13.56
CA ARG A 163 14.35 5.43 13.71
C ARG A 163 14.51 4.66 12.42
N PHE A 164 13.42 4.29 11.78
CA PHE A 164 13.46 3.51 10.54
C PHE A 164 14.13 4.27 9.40
N ALA A 165 13.99 5.59 9.35
CA ALA A 165 14.61 6.42 8.32
C ALA A 165 16.15 6.44 8.41
N ILE A 166 16.72 6.34 9.63
CA ILE A 166 18.16 6.52 9.85
C ILE A 166 18.89 5.24 10.28
N GLU A 167 18.20 4.31 10.97
CA GLU A 167 18.84 3.10 11.47
C GLU A 167 19.03 2.07 10.34
N GLU A 168 20.23 1.55 10.24
CA GLU A 168 20.51 0.38 9.43
C GLU A 168 19.98 -0.90 10.11
N SER A 169 19.63 -1.89 9.33
CA SER A 169 19.20 -3.21 9.82
C SER A 169 17.93 -3.24 10.68
N LEU A 170 17.19 -2.14 10.82
CA LEU A 170 15.96 -2.12 11.59
C LEU A 170 14.84 -2.86 10.84
N ILE A 171 14.18 -3.78 11.55
CA ILE A 171 13.00 -4.50 11.08
C ILE A 171 11.75 -3.86 11.68
N VAL A 172 10.86 -3.36 10.84
CA VAL A 172 9.56 -2.86 11.29
C VAL A 172 8.48 -3.91 11.06
N VAL A 173 7.83 -4.35 12.12
CA VAL A 173 6.67 -5.23 12.05
C VAL A 173 5.41 -4.38 12.16
N ALA A 174 4.62 -4.29 11.10
CA ALA A 174 3.59 -3.29 11.01
C ALA A 174 2.24 -3.80 10.49
N THR A 175 1.17 -3.08 10.82
CA THR A 175 -0.05 -3.14 10.04
C THR A 175 0.04 -2.19 8.83
N LEU A 176 -0.96 -2.21 7.94
CA LEU A 176 -1.08 -1.28 6.80
C LEU A 176 -0.94 0.21 7.19
N ALA A 177 -1.07 0.54 8.48
CA ALA A 177 -0.88 1.92 8.97
C ALA A 177 0.55 2.45 8.78
N PHE A 178 1.56 1.56 8.63
CA PHE A 178 2.94 1.92 8.33
C PHE A 178 3.14 1.99 6.84
N GLY A 179 3.20 3.20 6.32
CA GLY A 179 3.35 3.29 4.88
C GLY A 179 3.33 4.71 4.35
N MET A 180 2.32 5.51 4.64
CA MET A 180 2.30 6.90 4.21
C MET A 180 3.45 7.66 4.87
N GLY A 181 4.32 8.27 4.06
CA GLY A 181 5.47 9.05 4.55
C GLY A 181 6.75 8.25 4.85
N VAL A 182 6.77 6.92 4.64
CA VAL A 182 8.01 6.13 4.73
C VAL A 182 8.80 6.29 3.44
N ASP A 183 9.92 7.01 3.53
CA ASP A 183 10.83 7.25 2.40
C ASP A 183 12.27 6.81 2.74
N LYS A 184 12.44 5.51 3.00
CA LYS A 184 13.75 4.86 3.14
C LYS A 184 14.07 4.15 1.83
N PRO A 185 15.10 4.59 1.07
CA PRO A 185 15.37 4.07 -0.27
C PRO A 185 15.92 2.64 -0.25
N ASP A 186 16.62 2.25 0.79
CA ASP A 186 17.39 1.01 0.93
C ASP A 186 16.66 -0.09 1.72
N ILE A 187 15.35 -0.14 1.71
CA ILE A 187 14.58 -1.28 2.21
C ILE A 187 14.89 -2.49 1.32
N ARG A 188 15.52 -3.50 1.88
CA ARG A 188 15.98 -4.67 1.11
C ARG A 188 14.95 -5.77 0.97
N TRP A 189 13.95 -5.81 1.86
CA TRP A 189 12.93 -6.85 1.77
C TRP A 189 11.61 -6.43 2.41
N VAL A 190 10.53 -7.02 1.91
CA VAL A 190 9.17 -6.91 2.45
C VAL A 190 8.58 -8.29 2.62
N VAL A 191 8.08 -8.58 3.80
CA VAL A 191 7.38 -9.83 4.12
C VAL A 191 5.91 -9.55 4.44
N HIS A 192 5.00 -10.27 3.84
CA HIS A 192 3.61 -10.32 4.26
C HIS A 192 3.40 -11.58 5.12
N ALA A 193 3.27 -11.38 6.44
CA ALA A 193 2.94 -12.44 7.39
C ALA A 193 1.47 -12.88 7.27
N ASP A 194 0.64 -12.02 6.67
CA ASP A 194 -0.76 -12.25 6.32
C ASP A 194 -1.05 -11.68 4.94
N LEU A 195 -1.94 -12.33 4.20
CA LEU A 195 -2.29 -11.93 2.84
C LEU A 195 -2.81 -10.46 2.81
N PRO A 196 -2.30 -9.59 1.93
CA PRO A 196 -2.86 -8.26 1.69
C PRO A 196 -4.33 -8.30 1.31
N LYS A 197 -5.01 -7.16 1.31
CA LYS A 197 -6.43 -7.10 0.96
C LYS A 197 -6.70 -7.15 -0.55
N SER A 198 -5.74 -6.75 -1.37
CA SER A 198 -5.87 -6.66 -2.83
C SER A 198 -4.50 -6.60 -3.51
N ILE A 199 -4.46 -6.73 -4.83
CA ILE A 199 -3.24 -6.57 -5.64
C ILE A 199 -2.67 -5.16 -5.53
N GLU A 200 -3.51 -4.14 -5.50
CA GLU A 200 -3.07 -2.75 -5.37
C GLU A 200 -2.38 -2.51 -4.02
N SER A 201 -2.96 -3.03 -2.92
CA SER A 201 -2.32 -2.96 -1.61
C SER A 201 -1.00 -3.72 -1.60
N TYR A 202 -0.97 -4.93 -2.15
CA TYR A 202 0.26 -5.70 -2.30
C TYR A 202 1.32 -4.92 -3.07
N TYR A 203 0.97 -4.35 -4.23
CA TYR A 203 1.88 -3.58 -5.06
C TYR A 203 2.44 -2.35 -4.33
N GLN A 204 1.59 -1.59 -3.64
CA GLN A 204 2.02 -0.43 -2.84
C GLN A 204 2.96 -0.83 -1.70
N GLU A 205 2.70 -1.96 -1.03
CA GLU A 205 3.49 -2.45 0.09
C GLU A 205 4.86 -2.96 -0.36
N ILE A 206 4.94 -3.77 -1.42
CA ILE A 206 6.21 -4.22 -1.99
C ILE A 206 6.99 -3.09 -2.65
N GLY A 207 6.29 -2.10 -3.21
CA GLY A 207 6.88 -0.93 -3.87
C GLY A 207 7.72 -0.04 -2.95
N ARG A 208 7.70 -0.29 -1.63
CA ARG A 208 8.58 0.36 -0.64
C ARG A 208 10.00 -0.17 -0.70
N ALA A 209 10.18 -1.40 -1.17
CA ALA A 209 11.49 -2.02 -1.26
C ALA A 209 12.29 -1.51 -2.48
N GLY A 210 13.59 -1.38 -2.31
CA GLY A 210 14.53 -1.07 -3.39
C GLY A 210 14.22 0.20 -4.18
N ARG A 211 13.82 1.28 -3.53
CA ARG A 211 13.57 2.58 -4.20
C ARG A 211 14.81 3.20 -4.81
N ASP A 212 15.98 2.82 -4.31
CA ASP A 212 17.29 3.17 -4.85
C ASP A 212 17.68 2.38 -6.11
N GLY A 213 16.80 1.49 -6.61
CA GLY A 213 17.07 0.59 -7.72
C GLY A 213 17.90 -0.65 -7.34
N GLY A 214 18.36 -0.74 -6.10
CA GLY A 214 19.07 -1.91 -5.60
C GLY A 214 18.16 -3.13 -5.50
N ARG A 215 18.75 -4.34 -5.56
CA ARG A 215 18.02 -5.61 -5.43
C ARG A 215 17.24 -5.64 -4.11
N ALA A 216 16.00 -6.04 -4.20
CA ALA A 216 15.13 -6.24 -3.04
C ALA A 216 14.30 -7.52 -3.25
N GLU A 217 13.80 -8.08 -2.13
CA GLU A 217 13.09 -9.36 -2.15
C GLU A 217 11.77 -9.26 -1.41
N THR A 218 10.79 -10.01 -1.86
CA THR A 218 9.50 -10.10 -1.18
C THR A 218 9.12 -11.54 -0.88
N LEU A 219 8.50 -11.75 0.28
CA LEU A 219 7.91 -13.02 0.67
C LEU A 219 6.46 -12.78 1.10
N THR A 220 5.50 -13.38 0.42
CA THR A 220 4.10 -13.33 0.82
C THR A 220 3.64 -14.71 1.28
N LEU A 221 3.31 -14.81 2.56
CA LEU A 221 2.71 -16.00 3.13
C LEU A 221 1.19 -15.94 2.97
N TYR A 222 0.59 -17.04 2.53
CA TYR A 222 -0.86 -17.12 2.35
C TYR A 222 -1.40 -18.49 2.78
N GLY A 223 -2.66 -18.50 3.20
CA GLY A 223 -3.34 -19.72 3.63
C GLY A 223 -4.84 -19.55 3.78
N ALA A 224 -5.55 -20.64 4.01
CA ALA A 224 -7.02 -20.66 4.10
C ALA A 224 -7.57 -19.70 5.18
N ASP A 225 -6.84 -19.53 6.29
CA ASP A 225 -7.27 -18.64 7.37
C ASP A 225 -7.19 -17.16 6.96
N ASP A 226 -6.19 -16.76 6.15
CA ASP A 226 -6.13 -15.40 5.61
C ASP A 226 -7.31 -15.13 4.69
N ILE A 227 -7.62 -16.09 3.81
CA ILE A 227 -8.72 -15.97 2.85
C ILE A 227 -10.04 -15.80 3.60
N ARG A 228 -10.28 -16.67 4.61
CA ARG A 228 -11.47 -16.58 5.46
C ARG A 228 -11.55 -15.25 6.19
N PHE A 229 -10.45 -14.82 6.79
CA PHE A 229 -10.37 -13.54 7.51
C PHE A 229 -10.69 -12.35 6.58
N ARG A 230 -10.11 -12.32 5.37
CA ARG A 230 -10.36 -11.25 4.40
C ARG A 230 -11.81 -11.24 3.90
N ARG A 231 -12.38 -12.41 3.60
CA ARG A 231 -13.79 -12.52 3.20
C ARG A 231 -14.72 -12.02 4.30
N ASN A 232 -14.51 -12.45 5.54
CA ASN A 232 -15.30 -11.97 6.68
C ASN A 232 -15.20 -10.45 6.84
N GLN A 233 -14.00 -9.87 6.72
CA GLN A 233 -13.84 -8.42 6.78
C GLN A 233 -14.66 -7.68 5.71
N ILE A 234 -14.76 -8.22 4.50
CA ILE A 234 -15.56 -7.65 3.43
C ILE A 234 -17.05 -7.79 3.76
N ASP A 235 -17.47 -8.99 4.17
CA ASP A 235 -18.88 -9.32 4.40
C ASP A 235 -19.47 -8.58 5.61
N GLU A 236 -18.71 -8.47 6.69
CA GLU A 236 -19.11 -7.75 7.92
C GLU A 236 -18.96 -6.23 7.81
N GLY A 237 -18.23 -5.73 6.81
CA GLY A 237 -18.03 -4.32 6.56
C GLY A 237 -19.35 -3.59 6.23
N LEU A 238 -19.40 -2.27 6.52
CA LEU A 238 -20.56 -1.42 6.28
C LEU A 238 -20.73 -0.97 4.81
N ALA A 239 -19.88 -1.44 3.92
CA ALA A 239 -19.95 -1.07 2.51
C ALA A 239 -21.21 -1.63 1.83
N PRO A 240 -21.80 -0.92 0.85
CA PRO A 240 -22.92 -1.42 0.09
C PRO A 240 -22.56 -2.65 -0.76
N ALA A 241 -23.54 -3.47 -1.10
CA ALA A 241 -23.34 -4.74 -1.81
C ALA A 241 -22.48 -4.65 -3.08
N PRO A 242 -22.67 -3.65 -3.97
CA PRO A 242 -21.79 -3.51 -5.15
C PRO A 242 -20.33 -3.32 -4.79
N ARG A 243 -20.03 -2.57 -3.71
CA ARG A 243 -18.68 -2.37 -3.23
C ARG A 243 -18.07 -3.65 -2.66
N LYS A 244 -18.84 -4.42 -1.87
CA LYS A 244 -18.41 -5.73 -1.36
C LYS A 244 -18.07 -6.68 -2.50
N SER A 245 -18.90 -6.70 -3.56
CA SER A 245 -18.64 -7.51 -4.76
C SER A 245 -17.31 -7.13 -5.43
N ALA A 246 -17.03 -5.83 -5.58
CA ALA A 246 -15.76 -5.35 -6.13
C ALA A 246 -14.58 -5.73 -5.24
N ASP A 247 -14.71 -5.61 -3.92
CA ASP A 247 -13.65 -5.99 -2.98
C ASP A 247 -13.38 -7.51 -2.97
N HIS A 248 -14.40 -8.35 -3.12
CA HIS A 248 -14.24 -9.79 -3.37
C HIS A 248 -13.52 -10.06 -4.69
N GLY A 249 -13.85 -9.33 -5.76
CA GLY A 249 -13.15 -9.42 -7.04
C GLY A 249 -11.66 -9.13 -6.92
N ARG A 250 -11.28 -8.07 -6.20
CA ARG A 250 -9.89 -7.71 -5.94
C ARG A 250 -9.15 -8.76 -5.10
N LEU A 251 -9.81 -9.29 -4.08
CA LEU A 251 -9.26 -10.39 -3.29
C LEU A 251 -9.03 -11.63 -4.16
N ASN A 252 -9.99 -11.99 -5.00
CA ASN A 252 -9.85 -13.14 -5.91
C ASN A 252 -8.72 -12.94 -6.93
N ALA A 253 -8.52 -11.72 -7.44
CA ALA A 253 -7.39 -11.39 -8.30
C ALA A 253 -6.05 -11.60 -7.58
N LEU A 254 -5.92 -11.19 -6.31
CA LEU A 254 -4.73 -11.44 -5.51
C LEU A 254 -4.52 -12.93 -5.24
N LEU A 255 -5.58 -13.69 -5.00
CA LEU A 255 -5.49 -15.15 -4.86
C LEU A 255 -5.03 -15.81 -6.17
N GLY A 256 -5.53 -15.35 -7.31
CA GLY A 256 -5.05 -15.79 -8.62
C GLY A 256 -3.55 -15.53 -8.83
N LEU A 257 -3.02 -14.40 -8.30
CA LEU A 257 -1.58 -14.12 -8.29
C LEU A 257 -0.84 -15.07 -7.32
N ALA A 258 -1.37 -15.31 -6.13
CA ALA A 258 -0.75 -16.17 -5.12
C ALA A 258 -0.70 -17.65 -5.54
N GLU A 259 -1.67 -18.12 -6.29
CA GLU A 259 -1.81 -19.50 -6.76
C GLU A 259 -1.39 -19.67 -8.24
N ALA A 260 -0.82 -18.64 -8.86
CA ALA A 260 -0.45 -18.67 -10.25
C ALA A 260 0.56 -19.79 -10.55
N LEU A 261 0.36 -20.47 -11.67
CA LEU A 261 1.27 -21.50 -12.21
C LEU A 261 2.27 -20.92 -13.21
N LYS A 262 2.15 -19.66 -13.55
CA LYS A 262 3.01 -18.92 -14.48
C LYS A 262 3.62 -17.72 -13.77
N CYS A 263 4.60 -17.09 -14.39
CA CYS A 263 5.34 -15.95 -13.88
C CYS A 263 4.48 -14.97 -13.05
N ARG A 264 4.91 -14.72 -11.81
CA ARG A 264 4.23 -13.78 -10.88
C ARG A 264 4.15 -12.38 -11.44
N ARG A 265 5.26 -11.91 -12.02
CA ARG A 265 5.36 -10.56 -12.57
C ARG A 265 4.40 -10.32 -13.72
N LEU A 266 4.29 -11.29 -14.65
CA LEU A 266 3.33 -11.18 -15.75
C LEU A 266 1.88 -11.10 -15.25
N ASN A 267 1.53 -11.89 -14.24
CA ASN A 267 0.19 -11.82 -13.62
C ASN A 267 -0.04 -10.47 -12.92
N LEU A 268 0.94 -9.99 -12.15
CA LEU A 268 0.84 -8.72 -11.44
C LEU A 268 0.69 -7.54 -12.41
N LEU A 269 1.54 -7.47 -13.43
CA LEU A 269 1.56 -6.35 -14.36
C LEU A 269 0.40 -6.43 -15.37
N GLY A 270 -0.02 -7.65 -15.73
CA GLY A 270 -1.25 -7.86 -16.51
C GLY A 270 -2.50 -7.34 -15.83
N TYR A 271 -2.57 -7.39 -14.49
CA TYR A 271 -3.66 -6.78 -13.73
C TYR A 271 -3.73 -5.25 -13.93
N PHE A 272 -2.58 -4.60 -14.09
CA PHE A 272 -2.49 -3.16 -14.38
C PHE A 272 -2.50 -2.84 -15.88
N GLY A 273 -2.74 -3.82 -16.75
CA GLY A 273 -2.86 -3.63 -18.20
C GLY A 273 -1.53 -3.63 -18.96
N GLU A 274 -0.42 -4.06 -18.33
CA GLU A 274 0.87 -4.19 -19.02
C GLU A 274 1.07 -5.59 -19.60
N SER A 275 1.58 -5.66 -20.84
CA SER A 275 1.95 -6.88 -21.56
C SER A 275 3.42 -6.85 -21.98
N ASP A 276 3.92 -7.96 -22.51
CA ASP A 276 5.25 -8.09 -23.14
C ASP A 276 6.45 -7.90 -22.21
N ILE A 277 6.34 -8.36 -20.96
CA ILE A 277 7.39 -8.24 -19.94
C ILE A 277 8.20 -9.52 -19.84
N LYS A 278 9.52 -9.38 -19.80
CA LYS A 278 10.45 -10.47 -19.47
C LYS A 278 10.75 -10.40 -17.98
N CYS A 279 10.38 -11.43 -17.21
CA CYS A 279 10.60 -11.43 -15.78
C CYS A 279 12.00 -11.92 -15.39
N GLY A 280 12.24 -13.23 -15.30
CA GLY A 280 13.49 -13.80 -14.77
C GLY A 280 13.80 -13.44 -13.32
N ASN A 281 12.81 -12.92 -12.54
CA ASN A 281 13.03 -12.45 -11.17
C ASN A 281 11.78 -12.68 -10.30
N CYS A 282 11.31 -13.95 -10.22
CA CYS A 282 10.26 -14.41 -9.31
C CYS A 282 10.41 -15.91 -9.02
N ASP A 283 9.77 -16.39 -7.97
CA ASP A 283 9.81 -17.78 -7.52
C ASP A 283 9.41 -18.82 -8.59
N LEU A 284 8.63 -18.44 -9.59
CA LEU A 284 8.21 -19.31 -10.69
C LEU A 284 9.08 -19.22 -11.94
N CYS A 285 10.01 -18.28 -11.99
CA CYS A 285 10.98 -18.14 -13.08
C CYS A 285 12.36 -18.70 -12.72
N ASP A 286 12.65 -18.83 -11.42
CA ASP A 286 13.91 -19.37 -10.87
C ASP A 286 13.87 -20.90 -10.67
N LEU A 287 12.79 -21.57 -11.09
CA LEU A 287 12.59 -23.03 -11.00
C LEU A 287 13.21 -23.76 -12.18
#